data_99ea4cee503255be5352031f76ab022d
#
_entry.id   99ea4cee503255be5352031f76ab022d
#
_cell.length_a   1.000
_cell.length_b   1.000
_cell.length_c   1.000
_cell.angle_alpha   90.00
_cell.angle_beta   90.00
_cell.angle_gamma   90.00
#
_symmetry.space_group_name_H-M   'P 1'
#
loop_
_entity.id
_entity.type
_entity.pdbx_description
1 polymer ?
#
loop_
_entity_poly.entity_id
_entity_poly.type
_entity_poly.pdbx_seq_one_letter_code
_entity_poly.pdbx_strand_id
1 'polypeptide(L)'
;MTAFLKYMCTVGNDCYIPYPHKNPSSDFIPYVFSHEEMEKVFKECDKLRITSQYHSHTILMVLPSLIRLLYSTGLRINEALNIRNRDIHFEKHFIVVDSLKNHIQRLVPINDSLEIVLRQYISYRNRLSIPDITAPNSYLFVSGTGKRVGSSTVSRWFHKIIINAGIPYIGNHDGPRVHDLRHTACVHTMVNMVRNGMDIYCTLPILATFMGHKNPINTEHYLRLTQSMYPDLISKFPDVTSSMYKDMCRTKTFNIIQE
;
A
#
# COMPACT_ATOMS: atom_id res chain seq x y z
N MET A 1 -26.10 -8.95 -6.49
CA MET A 1 -27.48 -9.49 -6.30
C MET A 1 -28.40 -8.49 -5.58
N THR A 2 -28.05 -7.95 -4.41
CA THR A 2 -28.91 -7.02 -3.64
C THR A 2 -29.30 -5.74 -4.40
N ALA A 3 -28.40 -5.16 -5.22
CA ALA A 3 -28.70 -3.97 -6.03
C ALA A 3 -29.76 -4.27 -7.12
N PHE A 4 -29.70 -5.43 -7.74
CA PHE A 4 -30.69 -5.88 -8.72
C PHE A 4 -32.07 -6.07 -8.08
N LEU A 5 -32.14 -6.73 -6.92
CA LEU A 5 -33.38 -6.93 -6.19
C LEU A 5 -34.01 -5.59 -5.76
N LYS A 6 -33.22 -4.63 -5.31
CA LYS A 6 -33.69 -3.28 -5.04
C LYS A 6 -34.27 -2.60 -6.27
N TYR A 7 -33.62 -2.71 -7.41
CA TYR A 7 -34.13 -2.20 -8.69
C TYR A 7 -35.46 -2.86 -9.06
N MET A 8 -35.58 -4.20 -8.93
CA MET A 8 -36.81 -4.90 -9.20
C MET A 8 -37.98 -4.42 -8.32
N CYS A 9 -37.74 -4.13 -7.05
CA CYS A 9 -38.73 -3.51 -6.16
C CYS A 9 -39.17 -2.12 -6.65
N THR A 10 -38.24 -1.31 -7.17
CA THR A 10 -38.58 0.03 -7.70
C THR A 10 -39.43 -0.04 -8.99
N VAL A 11 -39.37 -1.15 -9.71
CA VAL A 11 -40.16 -1.40 -10.94
C VAL A 11 -41.50 -2.11 -10.64
N GLY A 12 -41.84 -2.24 -9.35
CA GLY A 12 -43.15 -2.79 -8.93
C GLY A 12 -43.19 -4.30 -8.75
N ASN A 13 -42.04 -4.99 -8.73
CA ASN A 13 -42.00 -6.42 -8.43
C ASN A 13 -41.72 -6.63 -6.93
N ASP A 14 -42.56 -7.46 -6.28
CA ASP A 14 -42.30 -7.88 -4.91
C ASP A 14 -41.10 -8.83 -4.85
N CYS A 15 -40.00 -8.34 -4.33
CA CYS A 15 -38.77 -9.11 -4.19
C CYS A 15 -38.27 -9.10 -2.73
N TYR A 16 -37.89 -10.28 -2.24
CA TYR A 16 -37.21 -10.36 -0.97
C TYR A 16 -35.79 -9.74 -1.08
N ILE A 17 -35.56 -8.67 -0.35
CA ILE A 17 -34.23 -8.04 -0.24
C ILE A 17 -33.56 -8.62 1.01
N PRO A 18 -32.50 -9.46 0.85
CA PRO A 18 -31.75 -9.97 1.99
C PRO A 18 -31.15 -8.82 2.79
N TYR A 19 -31.24 -8.89 4.11
CA TYR A 19 -30.54 -7.95 4.97
C TYR A 19 -29.05 -8.00 4.64
N PRO A 20 -28.38 -6.83 4.54
CA PRO A 20 -26.94 -6.83 4.35
C PRO A 20 -26.31 -7.59 5.52
N HIS A 21 -25.54 -8.66 5.19
CA HIS A 21 -24.71 -9.29 6.20
C HIS A 21 -23.85 -8.18 6.83
N LYS A 22 -24.01 -7.97 8.15
CA LYS A 22 -23.01 -7.23 8.91
C LYS A 22 -21.73 -8.03 8.72
N ASN A 23 -20.79 -7.48 7.95
CA ASN A 23 -19.43 -8.02 8.00
C ASN A 23 -19.03 -7.99 9.46
N PRO A 24 -18.68 -9.13 10.08
CA PRO A 24 -18.12 -9.11 11.42
C PRO A 24 -16.98 -8.09 11.38
N SER A 25 -16.91 -7.23 12.39
CA SER A 25 -15.77 -6.34 12.56
C SER A 25 -14.52 -7.20 12.46
N SER A 26 -13.73 -6.98 11.45
CA SER A 26 -12.49 -7.72 11.29
C SER A 26 -11.57 -7.21 12.41
N ASP A 27 -11.36 -8.00 13.44
CA ASP A 27 -10.33 -7.76 14.48
C ASP A 27 -8.91 -7.93 13.93
N PHE A 28 -8.81 -7.94 12.60
CA PHE A 28 -7.54 -8.08 11.91
C PHE A 28 -6.63 -6.89 12.21
N ILE A 29 -5.51 -7.18 12.88
CA ILE A 29 -4.43 -6.23 13.12
C ILE A 29 -3.36 -6.46 12.04
N PRO A 30 -3.10 -5.47 11.16
CA PRO A 30 -2.07 -5.61 10.15
C PRO A 30 -0.68 -5.71 10.80
N TYR A 31 0.20 -6.46 10.16
CA TYR A 31 1.60 -6.52 10.58
C TYR A 31 2.31 -5.21 10.21
N VAL A 32 3.04 -4.64 11.16
CA VAL A 32 3.90 -3.48 10.93
C VAL A 32 5.34 -3.90 11.17
N PHE A 33 6.15 -3.87 10.13
CA PHE A 33 7.56 -4.22 10.22
C PHE A 33 8.33 -3.18 11.04
N SER A 34 9.25 -3.62 11.88
CA SER A 34 10.25 -2.73 12.47
C SER A 34 11.27 -2.26 11.41
N HIS A 35 12.05 -1.21 11.72
CA HIS A 35 13.12 -0.77 10.83
C HIS A 35 14.18 -1.88 10.61
N GLU A 36 14.50 -2.63 11.65
CA GLU A 36 15.44 -3.76 11.59
C GLU A 36 14.91 -4.90 10.71
N GLU A 37 13.63 -5.20 10.81
CA GLU A 37 12.97 -6.20 9.95
C GLU A 37 12.96 -5.75 8.48
N MET A 38 12.68 -4.47 8.22
CA MET A 38 12.75 -3.92 6.86
C MET A 38 14.15 -4.00 6.28
N GLU A 39 15.20 -3.74 7.07
CA GLU A 39 16.57 -3.94 6.62
C GLU A 39 16.88 -5.40 6.27
N LYS A 40 16.40 -6.36 7.07
CA LYS A 40 16.55 -7.78 6.77
C LYS A 40 15.82 -8.14 5.48
N VAL A 41 14.60 -7.65 5.28
CA VAL A 41 13.83 -7.84 4.03
C VAL A 41 14.61 -7.31 2.83
N PHE A 42 15.16 -6.10 2.91
CA PHE A 42 15.96 -5.53 1.82
C PHE A 42 17.23 -6.34 1.54
N LYS A 43 17.95 -6.77 2.59
CA LYS A 43 19.14 -7.61 2.45
C LYS A 43 18.81 -8.95 1.77
N GLU A 44 17.69 -9.59 2.12
CA GLU A 44 17.25 -10.82 1.47
C GLU A 44 16.81 -10.59 0.01
N CYS A 45 16.16 -9.46 -0.29
CA CYS A 45 15.86 -9.07 -1.68
C CYS A 45 17.14 -8.93 -2.51
N ASP A 46 18.18 -8.32 -1.95
CA ASP A 46 19.44 -8.07 -2.66
C ASP A 46 20.29 -9.34 -2.85
N LYS A 47 20.05 -10.38 -2.07
CA LYS A 47 20.68 -11.70 -2.23
C LYS A 47 20.07 -12.52 -3.36
N LEU A 48 18.89 -12.17 -3.86
CA LEU A 48 18.23 -12.90 -4.91
C LEU A 48 19.11 -12.98 -6.16
N ARG A 49 19.25 -14.18 -6.72
CA ARG A 49 20.06 -14.42 -7.92
C ARG A 49 19.22 -15.18 -8.96
N ILE A 50 19.38 -14.79 -10.21
CA ILE A 50 18.77 -15.50 -11.33
C ILE A 50 19.67 -16.69 -11.64
N THR A 51 19.25 -17.89 -11.22
CA THR A 51 20.01 -19.13 -11.37
C THR A 51 19.51 -20.00 -12.52
N SER A 52 18.40 -19.62 -13.16
CA SER A 52 17.76 -20.41 -14.19
C SER A 52 17.35 -19.54 -15.37
N GLN A 53 17.39 -20.12 -16.59
CA GLN A 53 16.95 -19.47 -17.82
C GLN A 53 15.42 -19.38 -17.94
N TYR A 54 14.66 -19.90 -16.98
CA TYR A 54 13.20 -19.81 -17.03
C TYR A 54 12.73 -18.37 -16.85
N HIS A 55 11.86 -17.90 -17.73
CA HIS A 55 11.29 -16.55 -17.70
C HIS A 55 10.61 -16.17 -16.37
N SER A 56 10.14 -17.15 -15.62
CA SER A 56 9.59 -16.93 -14.26
C SER A 56 10.60 -16.39 -13.25
N HIS A 57 11.90 -16.58 -13.49
CA HIS A 57 12.95 -16.11 -12.60
C HIS A 57 13.33 -14.64 -12.82
N THR A 58 12.92 -14.03 -13.93
CA THR A 58 13.18 -12.59 -14.17
C THR A 58 12.49 -11.69 -13.16
N ILE A 59 11.43 -12.15 -12.49
CA ILE A 59 10.81 -11.41 -11.38
C ILE A 59 11.78 -11.17 -10.23
N LEU A 60 12.81 -12.00 -10.06
CA LEU A 60 13.81 -11.79 -9.01
C LEU A 60 14.54 -10.45 -9.17
N MET A 61 14.73 -9.98 -10.40
CA MET A 61 15.29 -8.66 -10.67
C MET A 61 14.32 -7.53 -10.32
N VAL A 62 13.01 -7.78 -10.39
CA VAL A 62 11.96 -6.80 -10.10
C VAL A 62 11.81 -6.57 -8.59
N LEU A 63 11.94 -7.62 -7.78
CA LEU A 63 11.61 -7.60 -6.36
C LEU A 63 12.38 -6.55 -5.56
N PRO A 64 13.70 -6.38 -5.67
CA PRO A 64 14.43 -5.39 -4.88
C PRO A 64 13.91 -3.96 -5.06
N SER A 65 13.60 -3.58 -6.30
CA SER A 65 13.11 -2.25 -6.63
C SER A 65 11.61 -2.10 -6.30
N LEU A 66 10.80 -3.12 -6.55
CA LEU A 66 9.37 -3.10 -6.25
C LEU A 66 9.09 -3.03 -4.74
N ILE A 67 9.80 -3.81 -3.93
CA ILE A 67 9.63 -3.81 -2.47
C ILE A 67 10.03 -2.45 -1.88
N ARG A 68 11.14 -1.86 -2.35
CA ARG A 68 11.54 -0.51 -1.94
C ARG A 68 10.54 0.56 -2.37
N LEU A 69 10.00 0.46 -3.59
CA LEU A 69 8.94 1.35 -4.06
C LEU A 69 7.71 1.26 -3.17
N LEU A 70 7.23 0.05 -2.88
CA LEU A 70 6.04 -0.15 -2.03
C LEU A 70 6.23 0.40 -0.62
N TYR A 71 7.39 0.18 -0.02
CA TYR A 71 7.71 0.71 1.31
C TYR A 71 7.88 2.23 1.31
N SER A 72 8.60 2.81 0.35
CA SER A 72 8.83 4.26 0.31
C SER A 72 7.58 5.06 -0.01
N THR A 73 6.66 4.51 -0.81
CA THR A 73 5.51 5.26 -1.34
C THR A 73 4.18 4.82 -0.77
N GLY A 74 4.13 3.71 -0.06
CA GLY A 74 2.89 3.14 0.44
C GLY A 74 1.87 2.76 -0.64
N LEU A 75 2.27 2.60 -1.90
CA LEU A 75 1.39 2.20 -3.00
C LEU A 75 0.73 0.84 -2.76
N ARG A 76 -0.49 0.67 -3.28
CA ARG A 76 -1.06 -0.68 -3.39
C ARG A 76 -0.29 -1.47 -4.44
N ILE A 77 -0.12 -2.78 -4.21
CA ILE A 77 0.65 -3.65 -5.15
C ILE A 77 0.16 -3.51 -6.59
N ASN A 78 -1.14 -3.48 -6.83
CA ASN A 78 -1.67 -3.36 -8.19
C ASN A 78 -1.49 -1.94 -8.78
N GLU A 79 -1.45 -0.90 -7.95
CA GLU A 79 -1.09 0.46 -8.40
C GLU A 79 0.37 0.47 -8.88
N ALA A 80 1.30 -0.06 -8.06
CA ALA A 80 2.71 -0.14 -8.42
C ALA A 80 2.96 -0.98 -9.68
N LEU A 81 2.30 -2.13 -9.82
CA LEU A 81 2.46 -3.01 -10.97
C LEU A 81 1.83 -2.47 -12.27
N ASN A 82 0.98 -1.46 -12.19
CA ASN A 82 0.38 -0.80 -13.35
C ASN A 82 1.14 0.45 -13.82
N ILE A 83 2.17 0.88 -13.10
CA ILE A 83 3.04 1.99 -13.51
C ILE A 83 3.65 1.67 -14.89
N ARG A 84 3.58 2.64 -15.79
CA ARG A 84 4.17 2.61 -17.12
C ARG A 84 5.41 3.50 -17.20
N ASN A 85 6.23 3.34 -18.22
CA ASN A 85 7.43 4.16 -18.38
C ASN A 85 7.11 5.66 -18.42
N ARG A 86 6.00 6.06 -19.07
CA ARG A 86 5.54 7.46 -19.17
C ARG A 86 5.12 8.08 -17.86
N ASP A 87 4.80 7.25 -16.85
CA ASP A 87 4.26 7.72 -15.57
C ASP A 87 5.37 8.16 -14.60
N ILE A 88 6.65 7.90 -14.94
CA ILE A 88 7.80 8.21 -14.09
C ILE A 88 8.45 9.50 -14.57
N HIS A 89 8.51 10.48 -13.69
CA HIS A 89 9.09 11.79 -13.95
C HIS A 89 10.26 12.05 -13.01
N PHE A 90 11.43 11.49 -13.33
CA PHE A 90 12.63 11.63 -12.49
C PHE A 90 13.07 13.09 -12.33
N GLU A 91 12.99 13.90 -13.40
CA GLU A 91 13.37 15.32 -13.35
C GLU A 91 12.50 16.16 -12.39
N LYS A 92 11.32 15.63 -12.06
CA LYS A 92 10.35 16.27 -11.18
C LYS A 92 10.13 15.51 -9.87
N HIS A 93 10.86 14.42 -9.66
CA HIS A 93 10.83 13.57 -8.47
C HIS A 93 9.43 13.04 -8.10
N PHE A 94 8.61 12.64 -9.11
CA PHE A 94 7.32 12.02 -8.84
C PHE A 94 6.96 10.91 -9.85
N ILE A 95 6.01 10.10 -9.44
CA ILE A 95 5.33 9.09 -10.27
C ILE A 95 3.85 9.44 -10.33
N VAL A 96 3.26 9.39 -11.54
CA VAL A 96 1.80 9.48 -11.72
C VAL A 96 1.19 8.11 -11.47
N VAL A 97 0.22 8.03 -10.59
CA VAL A 97 -0.43 6.76 -10.24
C VAL A 97 -1.92 6.85 -10.44
N ASP A 98 -2.46 5.94 -11.24
CA ASP A 98 -3.90 5.77 -11.43
C ASP A 98 -4.50 4.90 -10.33
N SER A 99 -5.51 5.40 -9.66
CA SER A 99 -6.31 4.58 -8.76
C SER A 99 -7.29 3.72 -9.56
N LEU A 100 -7.02 2.42 -9.64
CA LEU A 100 -7.86 1.44 -10.35
C LEU A 100 -9.33 1.39 -9.86
N LYS A 101 -9.58 1.81 -8.62
CA LYS A 101 -10.93 1.82 -8.05
C LYS A 101 -11.75 3.06 -8.40
N ASN A 102 -11.11 4.19 -8.70
CA ASN A 102 -11.78 5.48 -8.70
C ASN A 102 -11.43 6.36 -9.90
N HIS A 103 -10.52 5.89 -10.76
CA HIS A 103 -9.97 6.66 -11.90
C HIS A 103 -9.43 8.06 -11.51
N ILE A 104 -9.02 8.21 -10.24
CA ILE A 104 -8.39 9.44 -9.75
C ILE A 104 -6.89 9.25 -9.84
N GLN A 105 -6.24 10.09 -10.60
CA GLN A 105 -4.78 10.16 -10.65
C GLN A 105 -4.25 10.93 -9.45
N ARG A 106 -3.12 10.48 -8.93
CA ARG A 106 -2.36 11.21 -7.92
C ARG A 106 -0.88 11.21 -8.23
N LEU A 107 -0.21 12.25 -7.78
CA LEU A 107 1.25 12.35 -7.82
C LEU A 107 1.81 11.72 -6.55
N VAL A 108 2.79 10.85 -6.73
CA VAL A 108 3.49 10.18 -5.63
C VAL A 108 4.95 10.63 -5.67
N PRO A 109 5.43 11.40 -4.70
CA PRO A 109 6.80 11.86 -4.67
C PRO A 109 7.76 10.68 -4.46
N ILE A 110 8.93 10.77 -5.05
CA ILE A 110 10.03 9.83 -4.88
C ILE A 110 11.24 10.59 -4.33
N ASN A 111 11.92 9.99 -3.37
CA ASN A 111 13.16 10.54 -2.85
C ASN A 111 14.37 10.05 -3.66
N ASP A 112 15.52 10.70 -3.49
CA ASP A 112 16.74 10.41 -4.24
C ASP A 112 17.19 8.95 -4.09
N SER A 113 17.06 8.36 -2.91
CA SER A 113 17.44 6.97 -2.68
C SER A 113 16.59 5.98 -3.46
N LEU A 114 15.27 6.22 -3.56
CA LEU A 114 14.37 5.42 -4.37
C LEU A 114 14.62 5.64 -5.86
N GLU A 115 14.90 6.88 -6.27
CA GLU A 115 15.24 7.19 -7.65
C GLU A 115 16.46 6.43 -8.12
N ILE A 116 17.53 6.40 -7.34
CA ILE A 116 18.75 5.63 -7.65
C ILE A 116 18.40 4.15 -7.89
N VAL A 117 17.59 3.56 -7.02
CA VAL A 117 17.18 2.15 -7.15
C VAL A 117 16.35 1.91 -8.41
N LEU A 118 15.40 2.81 -8.70
CA LEU A 118 14.56 2.69 -9.90
C LEU A 118 15.38 2.88 -11.18
N ARG A 119 16.29 3.84 -11.24
CA ARG A 119 17.19 4.04 -12.39
C ARG A 119 18.08 2.82 -12.62
N GLN A 120 18.63 2.26 -11.54
CA GLN A 120 19.43 1.03 -11.62
C GLN A 120 18.59 -0.14 -12.16
N TYR A 121 17.40 -0.35 -11.64
CA TYR A 121 16.47 -1.38 -12.14
C TYR A 121 16.16 -1.20 -13.62
N ILE A 122 15.81 0.01 -14.05
CA ILE A 122 15.49 0.34 -15.44
C ILE A 122 16.70 0.07 -16.35
N SER A 123 17.90 0.43 -15.92
CA SER A 123 19.14 0.16 -16.66
C SER A 123 19.35 -1.34 -16.92
N TYR A 124 19.15 -2.19 -15.89
CA TYR A 124 19.24 -3.64 -16.06
C TYR A 124 18.09 -4.22 -16.89
N ARG A 125 16.84 -3.77 -16.61
CA ARG A 125 15.65 -4.19 -17.34
C ARG A 125 15.79 -3.93 -18.84
N ASN A 126 16.28 -2.77 -19.23
CA ASN A 126 16.39 -2.35 -20.63
C ASN A 126 17.45 -3.15 -21.41
N ARG A 127 18.27 -3.96 -20.73
CA ARG A 127 19.20 -4.91 -21.38
C ARG A 127 18.52 -6.24 -21.77
N LEU A 128 17.27 -6.46 -21.34
CA LEU A 128 16.52 -7.64 -21.72
C LEU A 128 16.08 -7.54 -23.17
N SER A 129 16.19 -8.64 -23.92
CA SER A 129 15.74 -8.72 -25.31
C SER A 129 14.20 -8.82 -25.41
N ILE A 130 13.52 -7.81 -24.87
CA ILE A 130 12.05 -7.71 -24.88
C ILE A 130 11.66 -6.56 -25.83
N PRO A 131 10.85 -6.83 -26.86
CA PRO A 131 10.38 -5.79 -27.78
C PRO A 131 9.66 -4.68 -27.02
N ASP A 132 9.89 -3.43 -27.44
CA ASP A 132 9.20 -2.24 -26.93
C ASP A 132 9.27 -2.01 -25.42
N ILE A 133 10.25 -2.62 -24.72
CA ILE A 133 10.38 -2.50 -23.26
C ILE A 133 10.55 -1.05 -22.81
N THR A 134 11.14 -0.20 -23.64
CA THR A 134 11.37 1.23 -23.38
C THR A 134 10.22 2.12 -23.86
N ALA A 135 9.23 1.56 -24.55
CA ALA A 135 8.10 2.34 -25.05
C ALA A 135 7.32 3.01 -23.90
N PRO A 136 6.78 4.23 -24.10
CA PRO A 136 6.09 4.96 -23.05
C PRO A 136 4.94 4.20 -22.40
N ASN A 137 4.23 3.38 -23.18
CA ASN A 137 3.08 2.61 -22.70
C ASN A 137 3.43 1.26 -22.09
N SER A 138 4.69 0.82 -22.15
CA SER A 138 5.13 -0.44 -21.56
C SER A 138 5.18 -0.33 -20.04
N TYR A 139 4.88 -1.46 -19.37
CA TYR A 139 4.91 -1.51 -17.92
C TYR A 139 6.33 -1.34 -17.37
N LEU A 140 6.43 -0.66 -16.22
CA LEU A 140 7.70 -0.54 -15.52
C LEU A 140 8.19 -1.91 -15.07
N PHE A 141 7.34 -2.68 -14.40
CA PHE A 141 7.66 -3.99 -13.84
C PHE A 141 7.15 -5.10 -14.75
N VAL A 142 8.05 -5.69 -15.50
CA VAL A 142 7.75 -6.70 -16.50
C VAL A 142 8.36 -8.06 -16.16
N SER A 143 7.68 -9.12 -16.59
CA SER A 143 8.22 -10.47 -16.61
C SER A 143 9.24 -10.63 -17.79
N GLY A 144 9.94 -11.77 -17.84
CA GLY A 144 10.84 -12.08 -18.97
C GLY A 144 10.19 -12.14 -20.33
N THR A 145 8.86 -12.13 -20.40
CA THR A 145 8.09 -12.07 -21.65
C THR A 145 7.56 -10.67 -21.97
N GLY A 146 7.97 -9.65 -21.22
CA GLY A 146 7.48 -8.27 -21.40
C GLY A 146 6.08 -7.99 -20.85
N LYS A 147 5.39 -9.00 -20.31
CA LYS A 147 4.06 -8.83 -19.72
C LYS A 147 4.19 -8.27 -18.31
N ARG A 148 3.15 -7.55 -17.87
CA ARG A 148 3.03 -7.05 -16.50
C ARG A 148 3.22 -8.18 -15.49
N VAL A 149 3.99 -7.93 -14.43
CA VAL A 149 4.17 -8.87 -13.33
C VAL A 149 2.85 -9.08 -12.57
N GLY A 150 2.52 -10.31 -12.23
CA GLY A 150 1.32 -10.66 -11.46
C GLY A 150 1.53 -10.47 -9.96
N SER A 151 0.53 -9.92 -9.26
CA SER A 151 0.59 -9.71 -7.81
C SER A 151 0.72 -11.01 -7.02
N SER A 152 0.09 -12.10 -7.48
CA SER A 152 0.22 -13.42 -6.86
C SER A 152 1.66 -13.96 -6.89
N THR A 153 2.37 -13.71 -7.99
CA THR A 153 3.78 -14.10 -8.12
C THR A 153 4.66 -13.28 -7.17
N VAL A 154 4.40 -11.98 -7.05
CA VAL A 154 5.09 -11.12 -6.07
C VAL A 154 4.84 -11.63 -4.65
N SER A 155 3.58 -11.91 -4.29
CA SER A 155 3.21 -12.40 -2.95
C SER A 155 3.93 -13.70 -2.60
N ARG A 156 4.02 -14.64 -3.54
CA ARG A 156 4.73 -15.91 -3.33
C ARG A 156 6.23 -15.72 -3.07
N TRP A 157 6.88 -14.81 -3.83
CA TRP A 157 8.29 -14.52 -3.62
C TRP A 157 8.53 -13.69 -2.37
N PHE A 158 7.65 -12.76 -2.06
CA PHE A 158 7.72 -11.99 -0.81
C PHE A 158 7.64 -12.91 0.40
N HIS A 159 6.76 -13.91 0.40
CA HIS A 159 6.69 -14.92 1.46
C HIS A 159 8.04 -15.64 1.66
N LYS A 160 8.72 -16.06 0.57
CA LYS A 160 10.05 -16.65 0.67
C LYS A 160 11.08 -15.70 1.29
N ILE A 161 11.03 -14.41 0.90
CA ILE A 161 11.90 -13.37 1.45
C ILE A 161 11.67 -13.21 2.95
N ILE A 162 10.42 -13.17 3.40
CA ILE A 162 10.05 -13.05 4.82
C ILE A 162 10.61 -14.24 5.64
N ILE A 163 10.43 -15.46 5.15
CA ILE A 163 10.95 -16.65 5.80
C ILE A 163 12.49 -16.59 5.89
N ASN A 164 13.16 -16.24 4.80
CA ASN A 164 14.63 -16.14 4.76
C ASN A 164 15.15 -15.02 5.67
N ALA A 165 14.39 -13.94 5.82
CA ALA A 165 14.69 -12.85 6.74
C ALA A 165 14.52 -13.24 8.22
N GLY A 166 14.01 -14.45 8.52
CA GLY A 166 13.75 -14.92 9.88
C GLY A 166 12.57 -14.19 10.54
N ILE A 167 11.65 -13.63 9.76
CA ILE A 167 10.46 -12.97 10.27
C ILE A 167 9.36 -14.02 10.46
N PRO A 168 8.69 -14.06 11.64
CA PRO A 168 7.69 -15.08 11.93
C PRO A 168 6.54 -15.06 10.93
N TYR A 169 6.19 -16.23 10.41
CA TYR A 169 5.04 -16.46 9.54
C TYR A 169 4.25 -17.68 10.04
N ILE A 170 3.04 -17.43 10.51
CA ILE A 170 2.22 -18.45 11.20
C ILE A 170 1.40 -19.29 10.20
N GLY A 171 1.25 -18.85 8.95
CA GLY A 171 0.40 -19.49 7.95
C GLY A 171 -1.06 -19.01 8.00
N ASN A 172 -1.94 -19.62 7.21
CA ASN A 172 -3.40 -19.32 7.16
C ASN A 172 -3.77 -17.84 7.06
N HIS A 173 -3.00 -17.06 6.32
CA HIS A 173 -3.12 -15.60 6.24
C HIS A 173 -2.71 -14.81 7.50
N ASP A 174 -2.22 -15.48 8.54
CA ASP A 174 -1.66 -14.86 9.74
C ASP A 174 -0.14 -14.71 9.56
N GLY A 175 0.28 -13.52 9.20
CA GLY A 175 1.68 -13.20 9.00
C GLY A 175 1.88 -12.04 8.02
N PRO A 176 3.12 -11.59 7.86
CA PRO A 176 3.44 -10.46 7.01
C PRO A 176 3.10 -10.71 5.54
N ARG A 177 2.36 -9.79 4.93
CA ARG A 177 1.96 -9.80 3.52
C ARG A 177 2.53 -8.59 2.79
N VAL A 178 2.52 -8.63 1.46
CA VAL A 178 2.94 -7.48 0.64
C VAL A 178 2.17 -6.20 0.99
N HIS A 179 0.88 -6.32 1.38
CA HIS A 179 0.06 -5.17 1.76
C HIS A 179 0.52 -4.53 3.08
N ASP A 180 1.15 -5.29 3.94
CA ASP A 180 1.65 -4.80 5.22
C ASP A 180 2.86 -3.86 5.07
N LEU A 181 3.56 -3.90 3.91
CA LEU A 181 4.53 -2.85 3.54
C LEU A 181 3.89 -1.46 3.47
N ARG A 182 2.64 -1.38 3.00
CA ARG A 182 1.89 -0.14 2.96
C ARG A 182 1.49 0.32 4.36
N HIS A 183 1.06 -0.60 5.22
CA HIS A 183 0.78 -0.28 6.63
C HIS A 183 2.04 0.22 7.34
N THR A 184 3.16 -0.46 7.13
CA THR A 184 4.46 -0.06 7.67
C THR A 184 4.89 1.32 7.17
N ALA A 185 4.80 1.58 5.86
CA ALA A 185 5.11 2.87 5.28
C ALA A 185 4.31 4.01 5.93
N CYS A 186 3.01 3.77 6.15
CA CYS A 186 2.13 4.74 6.78
C CYS A 186 2.54 5.04 8.22
N VAL A 187 2.76 3.99 9.04
CA VAL A 187 3.17 4.14 10.45
C VAL A 187 4.52 4.82 10.55
N HIS A 188 5.53 4.37 9.80
CA HIS A 188 6.88 4.96 9.83
C HIS A 188 6.87 6.43 9.38
N THR A 189 6.09 6.77 8.36
CA THR A 189 5.96 8.16 7.90
C THR A 189 5.29 9.01 8.97
N MET A 190 4.22 8.53 9.61
CA MET A 190 3.56 9.23 10.71
C MET A 190 4.52 9.49 11.87
N VAL A 191 5.24 8.45 12.30
CA VAL A 191 6.27 8.55 13.36
C VAL A 191 7.31 9.61 13.03
N ASN A 192 7.83 9.59 11.80
CA ASN A 192 8.83 10.58 11.37
C ASN A 192 8.29 12.00 11.35
N MET A 193 7.06 12.22 10.87
CA MET A 193 6.43 13.54 10.86
C MET A 193 6.26 14.08 12.28
N VAL A 194 5.75 13.25 13.21
CA VAL A 194 5.57 13.65 14.60
C VAL A 194 6.90 13.88 15.33
N ARG A 195 7.92 13.05 15.07
CA ARG A 195 9.28 13.26 15.63
C ARG A 195 9.92 14.55 15.16
N ASN A 196 9.62 14.96 13.93
CA ASN A 196 10.05 16.24 13.35
C ASN A 196 9.20 17.44 13.81
N GLY A 197 8.34 17.26 14.82
CA GLY A 197 7.57 18.34 15.44
C GLY A 197 6.23 18.67 14.74
N MET A 198 5.80 17.86 13.78
CA MET A 198 4.48 18.05 13.15
C MET A 198 3.39 17.56 14.10
N ASP A 199 2.33 18.38 14.21
CA ASP A 199 1.15 17.99 14.95
C ASP A 199 0.46 16.77 14.33
N ILE A 200 0.01 15.84 15.18
CA ILE A 200 -0.58 14.58 14.74
C ILE A 200 -1.87 14.77 13.94
N TYR A 201 -2.64 15.81 14.22
CA TYR A 201 -3.86 16.15 13.47
C TYR A 201 -3.56 16.70 12.10
N CYS A 202 -2.47 17.45 11.96
CA CYS A 202 -1.98 17.91 10.66
C CYS A 202 -1.40 16.73 9.85
N THR A 203 -0.81 15.74 10.52
CA THR A 203 -0.21 14.56 9.89
C THR A 203 -1.26 13.66 9.21
N LEU A 204 -2.42 13.46 9.86
CA LEU A 204 -3.45 12.55 9.34
C LEU A 204 -4.01 12.92 7.96
N PRO A 205 -4.43 14.17 7.68
CA PRO A 205 -4.91 14.57 6.35
C PRO A 205 -3.83 14.45 5.27
N ILE A 206 -2.59 14.84 5.59
CA ILE A 206 -1.44 14.72 4.69
C ILE A 206 -1.23 13.26 4.33
N LEU A 207 -1.21 12.38 5.33
CA LEU A 207 -1.05 10.95 5.15
C LEU A 207 -2.20 10.32 4.36
N ALA A 208 -3.45 10.72 4.64
CA ALA A 208 -4.63 10.27 3.90
C ALA A 208 -4.53 10.61 2.41
N THR A 209 -4.09 11.83 2.10
CA THR A 209 -3.88 12.30 0.71
C THR A 209 -2.75 11.50 0.04
N PHE A 210 -1.62 11.36 0.71
CA PHE A 210 -0.46 10.60 0.22
C PHE A 210 -0.83 9.14 -0.09
N MET A 211 -1.54 8.50 0.83
CA MET A 211 -2.00 7.13 0.69
C MET A 211 -3.14 6.98 -0.32
N GLY A 212 -3.80 8.05 -0.75
CA GLY A 212 -4.97 8.00 -1.61
C GLY A 212 -6.18 7.34 -0.93
N HIS A 213 -6.42 7.67 0.35
CA HIS A 213 -7.61 7.26 1.07
C HIS A 213 -8.75 8.24 0.77
N LYS A 214 -9.90 7.71 0.33
CA LYS A 214 -11.11 8.52 0.13
C LYS A 214 -11.72 9.00 1.45
N ASN A 215 -11.58 8.20 2.50
CA ASN A 215 -12.13 8.50 3.81
C ASN A 215 -10.96 8.59 4.82
N PRO A 216 -10.82 9.72 5.53
CA PRO A 216 -9.82 9.88 6.59
C PRO A 216 -9.92 8.83 7.70
N ILE A 217 -11.12 8.28 7.95
CA ILE A 217 -11.34 7.18 8.92
C ILE A 217 -10.42 5.98 8.65
N ASN A 218 -10.12 5.70 7.38
CA ASN A 218 -9.17 4.64 7.03
C ASN A 218 -7.74 4.96 7.49
N THR A 219 -7.44 6.22 7.75
CA THR A 219 -6.13 6.67 8.24
C THR A 219 -6.09 6.68 9.77
N GLU A 220 -7.23 6.84 10.44
CA GLU A 220 -7.36 6.76 11.90
C GLU A 220 -6.90 5.41 12.46
N HIS A 221 -7.11 4.32 11.69
CA HIS A 221 -6.61 3.00 12.07
C HIS A 221 -5.08 2.99 12.27
N TYR A 222 -4.33 3.77 11.48
CA TYR A 222 -2.88 3.89 11.64
C TYR A 222 -2.48 4.66 12.89
N LEU A 223 -3.33 5.56 13.38
CA LEU A 223 -3.10 6.23 14.64
C LEU A 223 -3.04 5.20 15.78
N ARG A 224 -4.01 4.28 15.82
CA ARG A 224 -4.04 3.21 16.83
C ARG A 224 -2.83 2.27 16.74
N LEU A 225 -2.41 1.93 15.51
CA LEU A 225 -1.20 1.13 15.30
C LEU A 225 0.06 1.86 15.76
N THR A 226 0.17 3.15 15.45
CA THR A 226 1.28 3.99 15.92
C THR A 226 1.30 4.07 17.44
N GLN A 227 0.15 4.23 18.07
CA GLN A 227 0.01 4.24 19.53
C GLN A 227 0.52 2.94 20.16
N SER A 228 0.13 1.82 19.59
CA SER A 228 0.53 0.50 20.09
C SER A 228 2.04 0.27 19.99
N MET A 229 2.67 0.74 18.89
CA MET A 229 4.08 0.49 18.61
C MET A 229 5.04 1.54 19.16
N TYR A 230 4.59 2.78 19.32
CA TYR A 230 5.39 3.92 19.73
C TYR A 230 4.68 4.70 20.86
N PRO A 231 4.52 4.10 22.06
CA PRO A 231 3.81 4.72 23.18
C PRO A 231 4.47 6.01 23.67
N ASP A 232 5.79 6.17 23.43
CA ASP A 232 6.55 7.38 23.74
C ASP A 232 6.05 8.62 23.00
N LEU A 233 5.52 8.45 21.79
CA LEU A 233 4.99 9.56 21.00
C LEU A 233 3.67 10.09 21.56
N ILE A 234 2.91 9.26 22.26
CA ILE A 234 1.59 9.61 22.79
C ILE A 234 1.69 10.31 24.12
N SER A 235 2.69 9.94 24.93
CA SER A 235 2.95 10.63 26.18
C SER A 235 3.24 12.12 25.98
N LYS A 236 3.63 12.53 24.78
CA LYS A 236 3.82 13.94 24.40
C LYS A 236 2.52 14.68 24.06
N PHE A 237 1.39 13.96 23.87
CA PHE A 237 0.10 14.53 23.47
C PHE A 237 -1.08 13.85 24.19
N PRO A 238 -1.10 13.81 25.55
CA PRO A 238 -2.07 13.01 26.32
C PRO A 238 -3.52 13.46 26.18
N ASP A 239 -3.79 14.75 25.94
CA ASP A 239 -5.14 15.30 26.01
C ASP A 239 -5.94 15.23 24.71
N VAL A 240 -5.27 14.89 23.62
CA VAL A 240 -5.80 15.06 22.29
C VAL A 240 -6.56 13.83 21.78
N THR A 241 -6.31 12.65 22.34
CA THR A 241 -6.83 11.39 21.82
C THR A 241 -8.16 10.93 22.40
N SER A 242 -8.60 11.45 23.55
CA SER A 242 -9.78 10.89 24.23
C SER A 242 -11.08 11.69 24.09
N SER A 243 -11.04 13.00 23.89
CA SER A 243 -12.24 13.84 23.95
C SER A 243 -12.77 14.29 22.58
N MET A 244 -11.93 14.80 21.69
CA MET A 244 -12.40 15.41 20.44
C MET A 244 -13.00 14.41 19.43
N TYR A 245 -12.46 13.20 19.31
CA TYR A 245 -13.01 12.20 18.38
C TYR A 245 -14.33 11.60 18.86
N LYS A 246 -14.55 11.50 20.18
CA LYS A 246 -15.84 11.08 20.73
C LYS A 246 -16.95 12.08 20.41
N ASP A 247 -16.63 13.36 20.41
CA ASP A 247 -17.60 14.42 20.15
C ASP A 247 -17.87 14.62 18.64
N MET A 248 -16.88 14.47 17.78
CA MET A 248 -17.08 14.48 16.32
C MET A 248 -17.89 13.28 15.82
N CYS A 249 -17.79 12.12 16.45
CA CYS A 249 -18.63 10.96 16.09
C CYS A 249 -20.04 11.10 16.64
N ARG A 250 -20.27 11.79 17.75
CA ARG A 250 -21.61 12.03 18.29
C ARG A 250 -22.42 13.05 17.48
N THR A 251 -21.79 14.07 16.93
CA THR A 251 -22.49 15.10 16.14
C THR A 251 -23.02 14.62 14.81
N LYS A 252 -22.50 13.53 14.24
CA LYS A 252 -23.02 12.95 12.98
C LYS A 252 -24.22 12.00 13.15
N THR A 253 -24.53 11.61 14.37
CA THR A 253 -25.66 10.68 14.64
C THR A 253 -26.98 11.42 14.90
N PHE A 254 -26.97 12.73 15.05
CA PHE A 254 -28.16 13.49 15.43
C PHE A 254 -28.90 14.22 14.29
N ASN A 255 -28.37 14.23 13.06
CA ASN A 255 -28.98 14.98 11.94
C ASN A 255 -29.64 14.10 10.86
N ILE A 256 -30.01 12.86 11.17
CA ILE A 256 -30.73 11.96 10.21
C ILE A 256 -32.16 11.61 10.70
N ILE A 257 -32.65 12.22 11.77
CA ILE A 257 -34.02 11.97 12.27
C ILE A 257 -34.81 13.25 12.40
N GLN A 258 -34.73 14.18 11.46
CA GLN A 258 -35.73 15.24 11.26
C GLN A 258 -35.60 15.79 9.83
N GLU A 259 -36.14 15.07 8.86
CA GLU A 259 -36.89 15.55 7.69
C GLU A 259 -37.48 14.36 6.95
#